data_990e95c71e8d99ea1963e1bc080886b9
#
_entry.id   990e95c71e8d99ea1963e1bc080886b9
#
_cell.length_a   1.000
_cell.length_b   1.000
_cell.length_c   1.000
_cell.angle_alpha   90.00
_cell.angle_beta   90.00
_cell.angle_gamma   90.00
#
_symmetry.space_group_name_H-M   'P 1'
#
loop_
_entity.id
_entity.type
_entity.pdbx_description
1 polymer ?
#
loop_
_entity_poly.entity_id
_entity_poly.type
_entity_poly.pdbx_seq_one_letter_code
_entity_poly.pdbx_strand_id
1 'polypeptide(L)'
;YHLGTSVVYTAVVSFQKPARYLQYYFRVTGKNGDTRWYNAWGTVEKCPDSGFFEYAYANKCTVEYMPPKWSQGTIYYQIFPERFRKGNPSYAPEDCVAWGSKPTASNFMGGNLDGIRKSLSYLAELGVECIYLNPVFTSPSNHKYDTTDYYKVDPHFGINEDLRVLVKEAHEKNIRVILDAVFNHTGTDFFAFADLLKKQEKSEYQSLSLIHISEPTRPRL
;
A
#
# COMPACT_ATOMS: atom_id res chain seq x y z
N TYR A 1 -5.31 40.09 5.15
CA TYR A 1 -4.00 40.59 5.62
C TYR A 1 -3.27 41.25 4.45
N HIS A 2 -2.63 42.39 4.71
CA HIS A 2 -1.76 43.05 3.75
C HIS A 2 -0.31 42.65 4.00
N LEU A 3 0.36 42.14 2.97
CA LEU A 3 1.78 41.81 2.99
C LEU A 3 2.45 42.62 1.88
N GLY A 4 2.95 43.82 2.25
CA GLY A 4 3.49 44.77 1.28
C GLY A 4 2.40 45.19 0.26
N THR A 5 2.62 44.89 -1.02
CA THR A 5 1.69 45.16 -2.10
C THR A 5 0.64 44.08 -2.32
N SER A 6 0.71 42.98 -1.56
CA SER A 6 -0.18 41.82 -1.70
C SER A 6 -1.30 41.81 -0.66
N VAL A 7 -2.49 41.35 -1.05
CA VAL A 7 -3.62 41.18 -0.15
C VAL A 7 -3.88 39.68 -0.01
N VAL A 8 -3.91 39.20 1.23
CA VAL A 8 -4.19 37.80 1.56
C VAL A 8 -5.61 37.68 2.08
N TYR A 9 -6.39 36.83 1.42
CA TYR A 9 -7.73 36.46 1.84
C TYR A 9 -7.68 35.11 2.54
N THR A 10 -8.42 34.96 3.62
CA THR A 10 -8.54 33.70 4.37
C THR A 10 -9.99 33.33 4.50
N ALA A 11 -10.31 32.08 4.27
CA ALA A 11 -11.63 31.52 4.49
C ALA A 11 -11.51 30.22 5.29
N VAL A 12 -12.45 29.96 6.18
CA VAL A 12 -12.57 28.69 6.91
C VAL A 12 -13.71 27.91 6.31
N VAL A 13 -13.41 26.67 5.87
CA VAL A 13 -14.41 25.76 5.35
C VAL A 13 -14.64 24.65 6.38
N SER A 14 -15.90 24.46 6.77
CA SER A 14 -16.29 23.45 7.77
C SER A 14 -17.24 22.44 7.10
N PHE A 15 -17.10 21.18 7.50
CA PHE A 15 -17.93 20.07 7.02
C PHE A 15 -18.72 19.46 8.17
N GLN A 16 -19.98 19.14 7.94
CA GLN A 16 -20.82 18.41 8.91
C GLN A 16 -20.44 16.94 9.02
N LYS A 17 -19.83 16.39 7.97
CA LYS A 17 -19.31 15.00 7.94
C LYS A 17 -17.86 15.03 7.47
N PRO A 18 -17.03 14.06 7.90
CA PRO A 18 -15.66 13.94 7.41
C PRO A 18 -15.56 13.94 5.89
N ALA A 19 -14.82 14.89 5.34
CA ALA A 19 -14.50 14.94 3.92
C ALA A 19 -13.09 14.39 3.70
N ARG A 20 -12.95 13.33 2.90
CA ARG A 20 -11.64 12.73 2.58
C ARG A 20 -10.89 13.54 1.54
N TYR A 21 -11.62 14.14 0.59
CA TYR A 21 -11.08 14.93 -0.49
C TYR A 21 -11.88 16.21 -0.61
N LEU A 22 -11.20 17.31 -0.80
CA LEU A 22 -11.78 18.60 -1.14
C LEU A 22 -11.19 19.04 -2.48
N GLN A 23 -12.04 19.21 -3.48
CA GLN A 23 -11.66 19.85 -4.73
C GLN A 23 -12.18 21.29 -4.71
N TYR A 24 -11.35 22.23 -5.12
CA TYR A 24 -11.71 23.63 -5.11
C TYR A 24 -11.00 24.44 -6.20
N TYR A 25 -11.56 25.59 -6.47
CA TYR A 25 -10.97 26.65 -7.30
C TYR A 25 -11.32 28.00 -6.68
N PHE A 26 -10.64 29.03 -7.10
CA PHE A 26 -10.94 30.39 -6.68
C PHE A 26 -11.67 31.14 -7.79
N ARG A 27 -12.73 31.88 -7.42
CA ARG A 27 -13.36 32.86 -8.28
C ARG A 27 -12.98 34.24 -7.80
N VAL A 28 -12.37 35.05 -8.67
CA VAL A 28 -11.95 36.41 -8.39
C VAL A 28 -12.76 37.35 -9.26
N THR A 29 -13.43 38.33 -8.65
CA THR A 29 -14.18 39.34 -9.35
C THR A 29 -13.50 40.69 -9.12
N GLY A 30 -13.08 41.33 -10.20
CA GLY A 30 -12.47 42.66 -10.17
C GLY A 30 -13.49 43.77 -9.86
N LYS A 31 -13.00 44.95 -9.54
CA LYS A 31 -13.86 46.13 -9.25
C LYS A 31 -14.74 46.57 -10.41
N ASN A 32 -14.31 46.26 -11.62
CA ASN A 32 -15.06 46.50 -12.87
C ASN A 32 -16.11 45.42 -13.19
N GLY A 33 -16.25 44.40 -12.33
CA GLY A 33 -17.17 43.28 -12.50
C GLY A 33 -16.62 42.11 -13.31
N ASP A 34 -15.41 42.20 -13.86
CA ASP A 34 -14.77 41.09 -14.56
C ASP A 34 -14.50 39.93 -13.62
N THR A 35 -14.84 38.74 -14.04
CA THR A 35 -14.65 37.52 -13.26
C THR A 35 -13.62 36.62 -13.93
N ARG A 36 -12.72 36.07 -13.14
CA ARG A 36 -11.75 35.06 -13.53
C ARG A 36 -11.77 33.92 -12.51
N TRP A 37 -11.41 32.74 -12.95
CA TRP A 37 -11.25 31.57 -12.09
C TRP A 37 -9.79 31.16 -12.08
N TYR A 38 -9.33 30.73 -10.93
CA TYR A 38 -7.97 30.25 -10.71
C TYR A 38 -8.03 28.82 -10.20
N ASN A 39 -7.43 27.90 -10.93
CA ASN A 39 -7.33 26.48 -10.62
C ASN A 39 -5.87 26.00 -10.67
N ALA A 40 -5.62 24.70 -10.56
CA ALA A 40 -4.27 24.12 -10.56
C ALA A 40 -3.48 24.37 -11.87
N TRP A 41 -4.17 24.68 -12.96
CA TRP A 41 -3.56 24.98 -14.26
C TRP A 41 -3.36 26.49 -14.50
N GLY A 42 -3.84 27.33 -13.60
CA GLY A 42 -3.69 28.78 -13.67
C GLY A 42 -5.02 29.52 -13.76
N THR A 43 -4.99 30.72 -14.36
CA THR A 43 -6.18 31.58 -14.50
C THR A 43 -6.93 31.26 -15.79
N VAL A 44 -8.23 31.05 -15.68
CA VAL A 44 -9.13 30.77 -16.80
C VAL A 44 -10.33 31.71 -16.83
N GLU A 45 -10.91 31.89 -18.01
CA GLU A 45 -12.02 32.87 -18.23
C GLU A 45 -13.39 32.29 -17.92
N LYS A 46 -13.53 30.96 -17.94
CA LYS A 46 -14.77 30.24 -17.67
C LYS A 46 -14.65 29.43 -16.39
N CYS A 47 -15.79 29.15 -15.75
CA CYS A 47 -15.84 28.28 -14.60
C CYS A 47 -15.23 26.91 -14.97
N PRO A 48 -14.17 26.47 -14.26
CA PRO A 48 -13.51 25.21 -14.60
C PRO A 48 -14.38 24.01 -14.24
N ASP A 49 -14.33 22.99 -15.11
CA ASP A 49 -14.89 21.66 -14.91
C ASP A 49 -13.82 20.61 -14.58
N SER A 50 -12.57 21.02 -14.60
CA SER A 50 -11.39 20.17 -14.41
C SER A 50 -10.20 21.01 -13.89
N GLY A 51 -9.11 20.36 -13.55
CA GLY A 51 -7.91 21.05 -13.03
C GLY A 51 -8.13 21.70 -11.67
N PHE A 52 -8.99 21.15 -10.83
CA PHE A 52 -9.21 21.66 -9.48
C PHE A 52 -7.94 21.56 -8.63
N PHE A 53 -7.77 22.48 -7.68
CA PHE A 53 -6.89 22.22 -6.55
C PHE A 53 -7.50 21.09 -5.71
N GLU A 54 -6.65 20.21 -5.19
CA GLU A 54 -7.09 19.10 -4.36
C GLU A 54 -6.44 19.18 -2.98
N TYR A 55 -7.24 18.97 -1.97
CA TYR A 55 -6.77 18.79 -0.61
C TYR A 55 -7.27 17.43 -0.12
N ALA A 56 -6.36 16.46 -0.15
CA ALA A 56 -6.62 15.14 0.39
C ALA A 56 -6.65 15.19 1.92
N TYR A 57 -7.53 14.42 2.53
CA TYR A 57 -7.69 14.37 3.98
C TYR A 57 -8.00 15.74 4.61
N ALA A 58 -8.89 16.50 3.98
CA ALA A 58 -9.32 17.81 4.46
C ALA A 58 -9.79 17.79 5.94
N ASN A 59 -10.11 16.61 6.45
CA ASN A 59 -10.49 16.38 7.84
C ASN A 59 -9.36 15.75 8.67
N LYS A 60 -8.18 16.33 8.64
CA LYS A 60 -7.02 15.89 9.42
C LYS A 60 -7.22 15.87 10.95
N CYS A 61 -8.32 16.46 11.41
CA CYS A 61 -8.63 16.55 12.85
C CYS A 61 -9.17 15.24 13.43
N THR A 62 -9.51 14.24 12.61
CA THR A 62 -9.96 12.95 13.12
C THR A 62 -8.76 12.06 13.45
N VAL A 63 -8.71 11.60 14.66
CA VAL A 63 -7.66 10.68 15.19
C VAL A 63 -7.45 9.47 14.30
N GLU A 64 -8.48 9.06 13.55
CA GLU A 64 -8.48 7.92 12.62
C GLU A 64 -7.49 8.03 11.46
N TYR A 65 -7.11 9.26 11.06
CA TYR A 65 -6.20 9.50 9.93
C TYR A 65 -4.81 9.99 10.35
N MET A 66 -4.58 10.11 11.64
CA MET A 66 -3.26 10.47 12.13
C MET A 66 -2.36 9.23 12.16
N PRO A 67 -1.16 9.28 11.60
CA PRO A 67 -0.22 8.19 11.74
C PRO A 67 0.08 7.97 13.23
N PRO A 68 0.26 6.73 13.66
CA PRO A 68 0.55 6.45 15.06
C PRO A 68 1.85 7.15 15.48
N LYS A 69 1.89 7.65 16.70
CA LYS A 69 3.04 8.44 17.19
C LYS A 69 4.39 7.72 17.02
N TRP A 70 4.39 6.40 17.16
CA TRP A 70 5.61 5.60 17.01
C TRP A 70 6.18 5.63 15.59
N SER A 71 5.36 5.91 14.56
CA SER A 71 5.82 5.91 13.17
C SER A 71 6.58 7.19 12.78
N GLN A 72 6.53 8.23 13.64
CA GLN A 72 7.18 9.49 13.38
C GLN A 72 8.67 9.39 13.71
N GLY A 73 9.52 9.54 12.71
CA GLY A 73 10.97 9.46 12.86
C GLY A 73 11.52 8.01 12.94
N THR A 74 10.68 6.99 12.84
CA THR A 74 11.07 5.58 12.87
C THR A 74 11.95 5.22 11.68
N ILE A 75 13.00 4.46 11.93
CA ILE A 75 13.87 3.88 10.90
C ILE A 75 13.26 2.58 10.41
N TYR A 76 12.82 2.58 9.16
CA TYR A 76 12.24 1.41 8.49
C TYR A 76 13.28 0.69 7.66
N TYR A 77 13.22 -0.65 7.67
CA TYR A 77 13.99 -1.50 6.79
C TYR A 77 13.05 -2.43 6.01
N GLN A 78 12.94 -2.23 4.71
CA GLN A 78 12.13 -3.09 3.85
C GLN A 78 12.89 -4.37 3.53
N ILE A 79 12.22 -5.51 3.66
CA ILE A 79 12.77 -6.83 3.39
C ILE A 79 11.94 -7.52 2.31
N PHE A 80 12.62 -7.96 1.26
CA PHE A 80 12.11 -8.94 0.31
C PHE A 80 12.53 -10.33 0.80
N PRO A 81 11.65 -11.12 1.45
CA PRO A 81 12.04 -12.32 2.21
C PRO A 81 12.85 -13.32 1.40
N GLU A 82 12.42 -13.56 0.17
CA GLU A 82 13.05 -14.50 -0.75
C GLU A 82 14.53 -14.17 -1.06
N ARG A 83 14.91 -12.88 -0.96
CA ARG A 83 16.24 -12.34 -1.33
C ARG A 83 17.09 -11.90 -0.15
N PHE A 84 16.58 -11.92 1.07
CA PHE A 84 17.27 -11.32 2.20
C PHE A 84 18.30 -12.24 2.83
N ARG A 85 17.90 -13.45 3.26
CA ARG A 85 18.81 -14.43 3.87
C ARG A 85 18.19 -15.83 3.86
N LYS A 86 18.98 -16.84 3.51
CA LYS A 86 18.62 -18.23 3.74
C LYS A 86 18.58 -18.54 5.23
N GLY A 87 17.51 -19.21 5.65
CA GLY A 87 17.35 -19.73 7.00
C GLY A 87 17.27 -21.25 6.99
N ASN A 88 16.09 -21.79 7.35
CA ASN A 88 15.86 -23.22 7.31
C ASN A 88 15.83 -23.72 5.84
N PRO A 89 16.74 -24.60 5.44
CA PRO A 89 16.82 -25.09 4.06
C PRO A 89 15.64 -25.96 3.63
N SER A 90 14.87 -26.52 4.58
CA SER A 90 13.71 -27.35 4.25
C SER A 90 12.56 -26.57 3.59
N TYR A 91 12.59 -25.25 3.66
CA TYR A 91 11.59 -24.38 3.02
C TYR A 91 12.01 -23.91 1.61
N ALA A 92 13.26 -24.16 1.20
CA ALA A 92 13.72 -23.73 -0.11
C ALA A 92 13.02 -24.50 -1.23
N PRO A 93 12.55 -23.83 -2.32
CA PRO A 93 12.07 -24.53 -3.51
C PRO A 93 13.12 -25.46 -4.10
N GLU A 94 12.67 -26.54 -4.75
CA GLU A 94 13.57 -27.54 -5.38
C GLU A 94 14.41 -26.90 -6.51
N ASP A 95 13.85 -25.94 -7.23
CA ASP A 95 14.49 -25.20 -8.33
C ASP A 95 15.27 -23.97 -7.88
N CYS A 96 15.58 -23.88 -6.59
CA CYS A 96 16.29 -22.75 -6.02
C CYS A 96 17.70 -22.62 -6.58
N VAL A 97 18.04 -21.46 -7.13
CA VAL A 97 19.40 -21.18 -7.60
C VAL A 97 20.38 -21.00 -6.44
N ALA A 98 21.68 -21.12 -6.72
CA ALA A 98 22.71 -20.88 -5.72
C ALA A 98 22.58 -19.47 -5.13
N TRP A 99 22.75 -19.34 -3.82
CA TRP A 99 22.72 -18.03 -3.17
C TRP A 99 23.81 -17.12 -3.72
N GLY A 100 23.45 -15.88 -4.04
CA GLY A 100 24.37 -14.92 -4.66
C GLY A 100 24.42 -15.01 -6.20
N SER A 101 23.66 -15.92 -6.82
CA SER A 101 23.47 -15.92 -8.27
C SER A 101 22.85 -14.63 -8.75
N LYS A 102 22.96 -14.35 -10.06
CA LYS A 102 22.30 -13.19 -10.67
C LYS A 102 20.77 -13.29 -10.48
N PRO A 103 20.12 -12.29 -9.85
CA PRO A 103 18.68 -12.30 -9.68
C PRO A 103 17.97 -12.09 -11.02
N THR A 104 16.85 -12.80 -11.22
CA THR A 104 15.92 -12.60 -12.33
C THR A 104 14.52 -12.38 -11.78
N ALA A 105 13.57 -11.99 -12.61
CA ALA A 105 12.20 -11.76 -12.19
C ALA A 105 11.51 -13.03 -11.62
N SER A 106 11.95 -14.22 -12.02
CA SER A 106 11.26 -15.48 -11.73
C SER A 106 12.06 -16.49 -10.91
N ASN A 107 13.40 -16.36 -10.76
CA ASN A 107 14.17 -17.35 -10.01
C ASN A 107 13.97 -17.21 -8.49
N PHE A 108 14.17 -18.34 -7.80
CA PHE A 108 14.16 -18.41 -6.33
C PHE A 108 15.59 -18.53 -5.82
N MET A 109 15.90 -17.82 -4.73
CA MET A 109 17.17 -17.93 -3.98
C MET A 109 17.01 -18.62 -2.62
N GLY A 110 15.77 -18.79 -2.14
CA GLY A 110 15.44 -19.53 -0.93
C GLY A 110 15.63 -18.76 0.37
N GLY A 111 15.57 -17.44 0.35
CA GLY A 111 15.39 -16.66 1.56
C GLY A 111 14.04 -16.95 2.22
N ASN A 112 13.97 -16.90 3.55
CA ASN A 112 12.76 -17.26 4.30
C ASN A 112 12.68 -16.58 5.67
N LEU A 113 11.57 -16.79 6.40
CA LEU A 113 11.33 -16.13 7.69
C LEU A 113 12.38 -16.49 8.75
N ASP A 114 12.89 -17.71 8.76
CA ASP A 114 13.96 -18.10 9.68
C ASP A 114 15.27 -17.34 9.40
N GLY A 115 15.57 -17.06 8.13
CA GLY A 115 16.70 -16.21 7.75
C GLY A 115 16.54 -14.78 8.27
N ILE A 116 15.35 -14.22 8.19
CA ILE A 116 15.05 -12.90 8.75
C ILE A 116 15.19 -12.92 10.26
N ARG A 117 14.62 -13.93 10.94
CA ARG A 117 14.71 -14.13 12.39
C ARG A 117 16.16 -14.17 12.88
N LYS A 118 17.01 -14.93 12.22
CA LYS A 118 18.45 -15.01 12.50
C LYS A 118 19.21 -13.71 12.26
N SER A 119 18.60 -12.73 11.59
CA SER A 119 19.20 -11.42 11.30
C SER A 119 18.68 -10.31 12.20
N LEU A 120 17.78 -10.58 13.14
CA LEU A 120 17.18 -9.55 14.00
C LEU A 120 18.23 -8.79 14.84
N SER A 121 19.28 -9.48 15.33
CA SER A 121 20.35 -8.81 16.07
C SER A 121 21.12 -7.81 15.19
N TYR A 122 21.46 -8.21 13.97
CA TYR A 122 22.09 -7.31 12.98
C TYR A 122 21.19 -6.09 12.67
N LEU A 123 19.89 -6.29 12.50
CA LEU A 123 18.94 -5.20 12.23
C LEU A 123 18.84 -4.25 13.44
N ALA A 124 18.83 -4.79 14.66
CA ALA A 124 18.84 -3.98 15.88
C ALA A 124 20.13 -3.16 16.02
N GLU A 125 21.31 -3.77 15.77
CA GLU A 125 22.61 -3.08 15.79
C GLU A 125 22.69 -1.98 14.72
N LEU A 126 22.02 -2.16 13.57
CA LEU A 126 21.90 -1.15 12.51
C LEU A 126 20.97 0.01 12.89
N GLY A 127 20.24 -0.10 14.01
CA GLY A 127 19.29 0.91 14.47
C GLY A 127 17.90 0.82 13.82
N VAL A 128 17.56 -0.33 13.24
CA VAL A 128 16.22 -0.54 12.65
C VAL A 128 15.18 -0.68 13.75
N GLU A 129 14.13 0.10 13.68
CA GLU A 129 13.02 0.11 14.64
C GLU A 129 11.75 -0.54 14.07
N CYS A 130 11.68 -0.70 12.74
CA CYS A 130 10.57 -1.34 12.07
C CYS A 130 11.03 -2.07 10.81
N ILE A 131 10.67 -3.33 10.67
CA ILE A 131 10.82 -4.07 9.41
C ILE A 131 9.50 -4.09 8.66
N TYR A 132 9.56 -3.80 7.36
CA TYR A 132 8.45 -3.94 6.42
C TYR A 132 8.72 -5.16 5.55
N LEU A 133 7.91 -6.20 5.69
CA LEU A 133 8.03 -7.41 4.89
C LEU A 133 7.21 -7.29 3.61
N ASN A 134 7.85 -7.45 2.46
CA ASN A 134 7.11 -7.73 1.22
C ASN A 134 6.21 -8.95 1.46
N PRO A 135 5.19 -9.21 0.62
CA PRO A 135 4.18 -10.23 0.90
C PRO A 135 4.78 -11.58 1.31
N VAL A 136 4.18 -12.21 2.32
CA VAL A 136 4.64 -13.48 2.90
C VAL A 136 3.64 -14.62 2.75
N PHE A 137 2.44 -14.32 2.23
CA PHE A 137 1.36 -15.30 2.12
C PHE A 137 1.49 -16.17 0.87
N THR A 138 0.77 -17.30 0.85
CA THR A 138 0.84 -18.31 -0.20
C THR A 138 0.63 -17.70 -1.59
N SER A 139 1.57 -17.96 -2.49
CA SER A 139 1.59 -17.43 -3.85
C SER A 139 2.60 -18.20 -4.71
N PRO A 140 2.34 -18.42 -6.01
CA PRO A 140 3.25 -19.16 -6.88
C PRO A 140 4.55 -18.39 -7.22
N SER A 141 4.53 -17.05 -7.18
CA SER A 141 5.70 -16.25 -7.55
C SER A 141 6.71 -16.11 -6.40
N ASN A 142 7.93 -15.68 -6.74
CA ASN A 142 8.96 -15.37 -5.75
C ASN A 142 8.66 -14.09 -4.95
N HIS A 143 7.92 -13.14 -5.53
CA HIS A 143 7.57 -11.85 -4.92
C HIS A 143 6.28 -11.87 -4.10
N LYS A 144 5.45 -12.91 -4.26
CA LYS A 144 4.20 -13.16 -3.52
C LYS A 144 3.08 -12.11 -3.69
N TYR A 145 3.18 -11.19 -4.67
CA TYR A 145 2.11 -10.22 -4.93
C TYR A 145 0.88 -10.83 -5.62
N ASP A 146 0.95 -12.03 -6.15
CA ASP A 146 -0.16 -12.83 -6.68
C ASP A 146 -0.69 -13.81 -5.63
N THR A 147 -1.10 -13.28 -4.48
CA THR A 147 -1.55 -14.05 -3.31
C THR A 147 -2.75 -14.93 -3.63
N THR A 148 -2.66 -16.20 -3.26
CA THR A 148 -3.73 -17.21 -3.46
C THR A 148 -4.39 -17.66 -2.16
N ASP A 149 -3.72 -17.50 -1.01
CA ASP A 149 -4.28 -17.75 0.33
C ASP A 149 -3.72 -16.75 1.32
N TYR A 150 -4.56 -15.87 1.86
CA TYR A 150 -4.19 -14.84 2.84
C TYR A 150 -4.11 -15.35 4.29
N TYR A 151 -4.50 -16.59 4.54
CA TYR A 151 -4.50 -17.19 5.89
C TYR A 151 -3.26 -18.01 6.19
N LYS A 152 -2.46 -18.30 5.17
CA LYS A 152 -1.28 -19.15 5.28
C LYS A 152 -0.04 -18.46 4.80
N VAL A 153 1.01 -18.52 5.60
CA VAL A 153 2.37 -18.21 5.17
C VAL A 153 2.74 -19.14 4.02
N ASP A 154 3.45 -18.60 3.04
CA ASP A 154 3.94 -19.38 1.89
C ASP A 154 4.88 -20.50 2.35
N PRO A 155 4.72 -21.74 1.87
CA PRO A 155 5.57 -22.88 2.25
C PRO A 155 7.07 -22.64 2.01
N HIS A 156 7.43 -21.82 1.03
CA HIS A 156 8.83 -21.45 0.77
C HIS A 156 9.41 -20.51 1.83
N PHE A 157 8.56 -19.86 2.62
CA PHE A 157 8.99 -18.96 3.69
C PHE A 157 8.88 -19.58 5.08
N GLY A 158 8.09 -20.63 5.24
CA GLY A 158 7.84 -21.30 6.51
C GLY A 158 6.36 -21.59 6.73
N ILE A 159 5.97 -21.59 7.98
CA ILE A 159 4.58 -21.77 8.42
C ILE A 159 4.12 -20.56 9.26
N ASN A 160 2.84 -20.50 9.56
CA ASN A 160 2.27 -19.43 10.38
C ASN A 160 2.96 -19.26 11.73
N GLU A 161 3.43 -20.37 12.33
CA GLU A 161 4.15 -20.32 13.60
C GLU A 161 5.51 -19.66 13.46
N ASP A 162 6.23 -19.86 12.34
CA ASP A 162 7.50 -19.17 12.09
C ASP A 162 7.31 -17.65 12.03
N LEU A 163 6.22 -17.20 11.44
CA LEU A 163 5.86 -15.77 11.43
C LEU A 163 5.57 -15.25 12.85
N ARG A 164 4.85 -16.01 13.66
CA ARG A 164 4.59 -15.62 15.07
C ARG A 164 5.87 -15.52 15.89
N VAL A 165 6.74 -16.50 15.73
CA VAL A 165 8.05 -16.51 16.41
C VAL A 165 8.91 -15.33 15.96
N LEU A 166 8.98 -15.06 14.66
CA LEU A 166 9.69 -13.89 14.12
C LEU A 166 9.17 -12.58 14.72
N VAL A 167 7.84 -12.39 14.74
CA VAL A 167 7.22 -11.17 15.28
C VAL A 167 7.52 -11.04 16.78
N LYS A 168 7.42 -12.13 17.54
CA LYS A 168 7.72 -12.14 18.97
C LYS A 168 9.18 -11.72 19.23
N GLU A 169 10.14 -12.39 18.57
CA GLU A 169 11.56 -12.09 18.74
C GLU A 169 11.95 -10.68 18.25
N ALA A 170 11.29 -10.18 17.21
CA ALA A 170 11.45 -8.79 16.76
C ALA A 170 10.99 -7.80 17.84
N HIS A 171 9.83 -8.03 18.44
CA HIS A 171 9.32 -7.19 19.53
C HIS A 171 10.22 -7.20 20.76
N GLU A 172 10.83 -8.33 21.11
CA GLU A 172 11.82 -8.44 22.20
C GLU A 172 13.06 -7.56 21.95
N LYS A 173 13.33 -7.22 20.68
CA LYS A 173 14.40 -6.30 20.27
C LYS A 173 13.91 -4.88 19.97
N ASN A 174 12.68 -4.56 20.34
CA ASN A 174 12.00 -3.29 20.03
C ASN A 174 11.85 -3.01 18.53
N ILE A 175 11.86 -4.03 17.69
CA ILE A 175 11.62 -3.91 16.24
C ILE A 175 10.14 -4.26 15.96
N ARG A 176 9.40 -3.33 15.37
CA ARG A 176 8.04 -3.57 14.87
C ARG A 176 8.06 -4.29 13.53
N VAL A 177 6.98 -5.00 13.25
CA VAL A 177 6.82 -5.72 11.98
C VAL A 177 5.58 -5.21 11.27
N ILE A 178 5.74 -4.81 10.02
CA ILE A 178 4.65 -4.47 9.09
C ILE A 178 4.64 -5.52 8.00
N LEU A 179 3.46 -6.06 7.71
CA LEU A 179 3.23 -6.97 6.60
C LEU A 179 2.63 -6.23 5.41
N ASP A 180 3.13 -6.53 4.22
CA ASP A 180 2.51 -6.05 2.99
C ASP A 180 1.16 -6.74 2.79
N ALA A 181 0.12 -5.95 2.66
CA ALA A 181 -1.25 -6.43 2.48
C ALA A 181 -1.68 -6.23 1.02
N VAL A 182 -1.61 -7.30 0.24
CA VAL A 182 -1.99 -7.29 -1.19
C VAL A 182 -3.51 -7.33 -1.32
N PHE A 183 -4.18 -6.20 -1.08
CA PHE A 183 -5.65 -6.11 -1.12
C PHE A 183 -6.20 -5.44 -2.39
N ASN A 184 -5.34 -4.93 -3.26
CA ASN A 184 -5.76 -4.34 -4.53
C ASN A 184 -6.21 -5.41 -5.55
N HIS A 185 -5.58 -6.57 -5.51
CA HIS A 185 -5.85 -7.71 -6.39
C HIS A 185 -5.50 -9.02 -5.68
N THR A 186 -5.86 -10.14 -6.28
CA THR A 186 -5.49 -11.49 -5.84
C THR A 186 -4.74 -12.22 -6.96
N GLY A 187 -4.09 -13.33 -6.63
CA GLY A 187 -3.68 -14.31 -7.63
C GLY A 187 -4.89 -14.95 -8.32
N THR A 188 -4.69 -15.47 -9.53
CA THR A 188 -5.75 -16.13 -10.30
C THR A 188 -6.30 -17.38 -9.63
N ASP A 189 -5.46 -18.04 -8.82
CA ASP A 189 -5.79 -19.25 -8.10
C ASP A 189 -6.40 -19.00 -6.70
N PHE A 190 -6.61 -17.73 -6.34
CA PHE A 190 -7.36 -17.39 -5.12
C PHE A 190 -8.75 -17.98 -5.19
N PHE A 191 -9.14 -18.74 -4.17
CA PHE A 191 -10.34 -19.59 -4.22
C PHE A 191 -11.61 -18.86 -4.67
N ALA A 192 -11.82 -17.65 -4.18
CA ALA A 192 -13.00 -16.85 -4.53
C ALA A 192 -12.96 -16.37 -5.98
N PHE A 193 -11.78 -15.99 -6.48
CA PHE A 193 -11.60 -15.56 -7.85
C PHE A 193 -11.72 -16.75 -8.82
N ALA A 194 -11.13 -17.89 -8.49
CA ALA A 194 -11.26 -19.13 -9.27
C ALA A 194 -12.73 -19.62 -9.36
N ASP A 195 -13.47 -19.56 -8.24
CA ASP A 195 -14.91 -19.87 -8.22
C ASP A 195 -15.70 -18.92 -9.11
N LEU A 196 -15.37 -17.63 -9.05
CA LEU A 196 -15.99 -16.59 -9.86
C LEU A 196 -15.77 -16.82 -11.35
N LEU A 197 -14.55 -17.10 -11.77
CA LEU A 197 -14.23 -17.42 -13.16
C LEU A 197 -14.99 -18.64 -13.66
N LYS A 198 -15.19 -19.64 -12.80
CA LYS A 198 -15.88 -20.89 -13.13
C LYS A 198 -17.40 -20.76 -13.16
N LYS A 199 -17.99 -20.10 -12.17
CA LYS A 199 -19.44 -20.01 -11.96
C LYS A 199 -20.07 -18.73 -12.45
N GLN A 200 -19.27 -17.71 -12.74
CA GLN A 200 -19.71 -16.39 -13.20
C GLN A 200 -20.81 -15.80 -12.29
N GLU A 201 -21.97 -15.47 -12.84
CA GLU A 201 -23.10 -14.91 -12.11
C GLU A 201 -23.68 -15.82 -11.01
N LYS A 202 -23.30 -17.10 -10.98
CA LYS A 202 -23.72 -18.06 -9.94
C LYS A 202 -22.74 -18.18 -8.79
N SER A 203 -21.64 -17.43 -8.81
CA SER A 203 -20.66 -17.44 -7.72
C SER A 203 -21.20 -16.69 -6.50
N GLU A 204 -20.99 -17.24 -5.33
CA GLU A 204 -21.27 -16.55 -4.05
C GLU A 204 -20.26 -15.44 -3.72
N TYR A 205 -19.14 -15.39 -4.47
CA TYR A 205 -18.06 -14.42 -4.27
C TYR A 205 -18.11 -13.22 -5.20
N GLN A 206 -19.23 -12.99 -5.89
CA GLN A 206 -19.36 -11.85 -6.83
C GLN A 206 -19.01 -10.52 -6.19
N SER A 207 -19.42 -10.29 -4.95
CA SER A 207 -19.19 -9.03 -4.23
C SER A 207 -17.72 -8.79 -3.84
N LEU A 208 -16.87 -9.81 -3.92
CA LEU A 208 -15.44 -9.69 -3.59
C LEU A 208 -14.59 -9.21 -4.77
N SER A 209 -15.14 -9.17 -5.98
CA SER A 209 -14.39 -8.76 -7.17
C SER A 209 -15.11 -7.70 -7.97
N LEU A 210 -14.35 -6.74 -8.48
CA LEU A 210 -14.85 -5.71 -9.40
C LEU A 210 -14.99 -6.21 -10.84
N ILE A 211 -14.67 -7.46 -11.13
CA ILE A 211 -14.71 -8.02 -12.50
C ILE A 211 -16.10 -7.96 -13.13
N HIS A 212 -17.18 -7.95 -12.31
CA HIS A 212 -18.55 -7.79 -12.79
C HIS A 212 -18.97 -6.33 -12.94
N ILE A 213 -18.24 -5.40 -12.33
CA ILE A 213 -18.56 -3.97 -12.38
C ILE A 213 -17.98 -3.33 -13.65
N SER A 214 -17.15 -4.05 -14.40
CA SER A 214 -16.80 -3.67 -15.76
C SER A 214 -18.01 -3.90 -16.67
N GLU A 215 -19.04 -3.08 -16.49
CA GLU A 215 -20.13 -3.03 -17.44
C GLU A 215 -19.61 -2.74 -18.85
N PRO A 216 -20.15 -3.47 -19.88
CA PRO A 216 -19.76 -3.22 -21.28
C PRO A 216 -20.20 -1.84 -21.80
N THR A 217 -20.75 -0.99 -20.96
CA THR A 217 -21.36 0.30 -21.33
C THR A 217 -20.49 1.53 -21.10
N ARG A 218 -19.26 1.42 -20.61
CA ARG A 218 -18.34 2.56 -20.71
C ARG A 218 -17.73 2.59 -22.10
N PRO A 219 -18.06 3.57 -22.94
CA PRO A 219 -17.35 3.77 -24.19
C PRO A 219 -15.87 3.99 -23.83
N ARG A 220 -14.99 3.21 -24.46
CA ARG A 220 -13.56 3.50 -24.45
C ARG A 220 -13.38 4.86 -25.14
N LEU A 221 -13.08 5.86 -24.35
CA LEU A 221 -12.60 7.14 -24.87
C LEU A 221 -11.21 6.97 -25.46
#